data_8c6d2d823fb33acdf30de3378185f407
#
_entry.id   8c6d2d823fb33acdf30de3378185f407
#
_cell.length_a   1.000
_cell.length_b   1.000
_cell.length_c   1.000
_cell.angle_alpha   90.00
_cell.angle_beta   90.00
_cell.angle_gamma   90.00
#
_symmetry.space_group_name_H-M   'P 1'
#
loop_
_entity.id
_entity.type
_entity.pdbx_description
1 polymer ?
#
loop_
_entity_poly.entity_id
_entity_poly.type
_entity_poly.pdbx_seq_one_letter_code
_entity_poly.pdbx_strand_id
1 'polypeptide(L)'
;MCSKWFMHGVGHPLGLDVHDVIAPGVPMAPGWVMTVEPGIYLPDEGFAVRLEDDILITERGNVNLTRDIPIEAADIEALMGKRGKKARR
;
A
#
# COMPACT_ATOMS: atom_id res chain seq x y z
N MET A 1 -8.40 8.80 16.24
CA MET A 1 -7.27 9.13 15.39
C MET A 1 -6.10 8.20 15.63
N CYS A 2 -5.49 7.74 14.57
CA CYS A 2 -4.49 6.69 14.64
C CYS A 2 -3.08 7.20 14.91
N SER A 3 -2.93 8.23 15.71
CA SER A 3 -1.67 8.96 15.81
C SER A 3 -0.52 8.19 16.46
N LYS A 4 -0.81 7.21 17.30
CA LYS A 4 0.26 6.50 18.00
C LYS A 4 0.91 5.41 17.15
N TRP A 5 0.12 4.66 16.39
CA TRP A 5 0.61 3.56 15.58
C TRP A 5 0.52 3.82 14.08
N PHE A 6 -0.14 4.88 13.69
CA PHE A 6 -0.32 5.26 12.30
C PHE A 6 0.19 6.68 12.12
N MET A 7 1.43 6.82 11.69
CA MET A 7 2.14 8.10 11.72
C MET A 7 2.21 8.82 10.39
N HIS A 8 1.58 8.30 9.34
CA HIS A 8 1.60 8.94 8.02
C HIS A 8 0.21 8.93 7.41
N GLY A 9 0.03 9.63 6.30
CA GLY A 9 -1.24 9.61 5.58
C GLY A 9 -1.50 8.24 4.96
N VAL A 10 -2.76 8.01 4.57
CA VAL A 10 -3.19 6.73 4.01
C VAL A 10 -2.59 6.50 2.63
N GLY A 11 -2.38 7.58 1.86
CA GLY A 11 -1.86 7.43 0.52
C GLY A 11 -1.40 8.75 -0.08
N HIS A 12 -0.88 8.64 -1.29
CA HIS A 12 -0.36 9.80 -2.04
C HIS A 12 -0.49 9.55 -3.53
N PRO A 13 -0.44 10.61 -4.36
CA PRO A 13 -0.40 10.44 -5.81
C PRO A 13 0.89 9.79 -6.25
N LEU A 14 0.81 9.05 -7.34
CA LEU A 14 1.93 8.38 -7.95
C LEU A 14 2.00 8.80 -9.41
N GLY A 15 3.14 9.26 -9.86
CA GLY A 15 3.34 9.72 -11.23
C GLY A 15 4.80 9.73 -11.61
N LEU A 16 5.29 10.84 -12.15
CA LEU A 16 6.70 10.97 -12.49
C LEU A 16 7.57 10.82 -11.25
N ASP A 17 7.09 11.31 -10.13
CA ASP A 17 7.73 11.10 -8.83
C ASP A 17 6.97 10.07 -8.03
N VAL A 18 7.68 9.32 -7.20
CA VAL A 18 7.06 8.33 -6.31
C VAL A 18 6.02 8.99 -5.41
N HIS A 19 6.36 10.13 -4.84
CA HIS A 19 5.42 10.96 -4.10
C HIS A 19 5.13 12.19 -4.96
N ASP A 20 4.24 12.01 -5.94
CA ASP A 20 3.97 13.08 -6.88
C ASP A 20 3.16 14.20 -6.23
N VAL A 21 3.28 15.37 -6.81
CA VAL A 21 2.66 16.58 -6.24
C VAL A 21 1.17 16.62 -6.52
N ILE A 22 0.44 17.28 -5.63
CA ILE A 22 -0.98 17.52 -5.79
C ILE A 22 -1.29 18.89 -5.17
N ALA A 23 -2.09 19.69 -5.87
CA ALA A 23 -2.51 20.98 -5.34
C ALA A 23 -3.54 20.76 -4.23
N PRO A 24 -3.41 21.46 -3.09
CA PRO A 24 -4.39 21.32 -2.01
C PRO A 24 -5.80 21.65 -2.49
N GLY A 25 -6.76 20.85 -2.06
CA GLY A 25 -8.16 21.09 -2.38
C GLY A 25 -8.61 20.61 -3.75
N VAL A 26 -7.71 20.06 -4.56
CA VAL A 26 -8.08 19.51 -5.86
C VAL A 26 -8.64 18.09 -5.66
N PRO A 27 -9.86 17.82 -6.11
CA PRO A 27 -10.41 16.46 -5.99
C PRO A 27 -9.70 15.50 -6.94
N MET A 28 -9.65 14.23 -6.55
CA MET A 28 -9.11 13.19 -7.41
C MET A 28 -9.92 13.09 -8.70
N ALA A 29 -9.24 12.83 -9.80
CA ALA A 29 -9.87 12.77 -11.12
C ALA A 29 -9.52 11.45 -11.80
N PRO A 30 -10.33 11.02 -12.77
CA PRO A 30 -10.02 9.83 -13.56
C PRO A 30 -8.63 9.91 -14.17
N GLY A 31 -7.92 8.80 -14.15
CA GLY A 31 -6.55 8.72 -14.64
C GLY A 31 -5.48 8.90 -13.59
N TRP A 32 -5.85 9.37 -12.40
CA TRP A 32 -4.90 9.44 -11.28
C TRP A 32 -4.60 8.05 -10.74
N VAL A 33 -3.35 7.82 -10.37
CA VAL A 33 -2.96 6.64 -9.62
C VAL A 33 -2.59 7.09 -8.22
N MET A 34 -3.21 6.47 -7.23
CA MET A 34 -3.03 6.81 -5.83
C MET A 34 -2.60 5.56 -5.09
N THR A 35 -1.69 5.70 -4.14
CA THR A 35 -1.41 4.60 -3.23
C THR A 35 -2.45 4.56 -2.12
N VAL A 36 -2.69 3.36 -1.60
CA VAL A 36 -3.43 3.16 -0.36
C VAL A 36 -2.54 2.29 0.50
N GLU A 37 -1.95 2.88 1.53
CA GLU A 37 -0.86 2.22 2.25
C GLU A 37 -0.94 2.42 3.76
N PRO A 38 -2.03 2.01 4.40
CA PRO A 38 -2.11 2.10 5.85
C PRO A 38 -1.03 1.26 6.52
N GLY A 39 -0.53 1.74 7.63
CA GLY A 39 0.52 1.03 8.35
C GLY A 39 0.35 1.14 9.85
N ILE A 40 0.82 0.13 10.54
CA ILE A 40 0.84 0.09 12.00
C ILE A 40 2.29 -0.03 12.43
N TYR A 41 2.71 0.89 13.28
CA TYR A 41 4.08 0.98 13.76
C TYR A 41 4.12 0.63 15.24
N LEU A 42 4.96 -0.33 15.59
CA LEU A 42 5.10 -0.82 16.96
C LEU A 42 6.52 -0.54 17.44
N PRO A 43 6.81 0.71 17.84
CA PRO A 43 8.18 1.09 18.22
C PRO A 43 8.74 0.26 19.36
N ASP A 44 7.90 -0.10 20.33
CA ASP A 44 8.34 -0.89 21.48
C ASP A 44 8.78 -2.29 21.09
N GLU A 45 8.30 -2.79 19.96
CA GLU A 45 8.63 -4.11 19.46
C GLU A 45 9.63 -4.08 18.30
N GLY A 46 9.97 -2.90 17.85
CA GLY A 46 10.99 -2.71 16.84
C GLY A 46 10.59 -3.05 15.41
N PHE A 47 9.30 -3.04 15.10
CA PHE A 47 8.87 -3.29 13.72
C PHE A 47 7.59 -2.54 13.38
N ALA A 48 7.27 -2.57 12.10
CA ALA A 48 6.05 -1.98 11.55
C ALA A 48 5.51 -2.89 10.46
N VAL A 49 4.22 -2.78 10.20
CA VAL A 49 3.59 -3.49 9.08
C VAL A 49 2.83 -2.48 8.26
N ARG A 50 3.05 -2.49 6.94
CA ARG A 50 2.33 -1.64 6.01
C ARG A 50 1.85 -2.49 4.84
N LEU A 51 0.57 -2.33 4.50
CA LEU A 51 -0.03 -2.99 3.35
C LEU A 51 -0.33 -1.90 2.33
N GLU A 52 0.13 -2.10 1.11
CA GLU A 52 0.01 -1.07 0.08
C GLU A 52 -0.57 -1.63 -1.20
N ASP A 53 -1.51 -0.88 -1.76
CA ASP A 53 -2.05 -1.11 -3.09
C ASP A 53 -1.98 0.19 -3.87
N ASP A 54 -1.85 0.06 -5.20
CA ASP A 54 -1.90 1.20 -6.11
C ASP A 54 -3.24 1.18 -6.82
N ILE A 55 -3.96 2.28 -6.73
CA ILE A 55 -5.34 2.38 -7.19
C ILE A 55 -5.42 3.35 -8.35
N LEU A 56 -5.95 2.90 -9.47
CA LEU A 56 -6.26 3.76 -10.60
C LEU A 56 -7.68 4.31 -10.42
N ILE A 57 -7.82 5.62 -10.45
CA ILE A 57 -9.12 6.28 -10.38
C ILE A 57 -9.74 6.26 -11.78
N THR A 58 -10.99 5.81 -11.87
CA THR A 58 -11.73 5.77 -13.12
C THR A 58 -13.00 6.61 -13.00
N GLU A 59 -13.69 6.82 -14.12
CA GLU A 59 -14.94 7.58 -14.12
C GLU A 59 -16.03 6.90 -13.34
N ARG A 60 -15.98 5.58 -13.17
CA ARG A 60 -16.99 4.80 -12.48
C ARG A 60 -16.57 4.31 -11.11
N GLY A 61 -15.36 4.63 -10.69
CA GLY A 61 -14.86 4.17 -9.41
C GLY A 61 -13.35 4.03 -9.42
N ASN A 62 -12.87 2.82 -9.17
CA ASN A 62 -11.43 2.60 -9.10
C ASN A 62 -11.08 1.17 -9.49
N VAL A 63 -9.80 0.98 -9.82
CA VAL A 63 -9.24 -0.34 -10.12
C VAL A 63 -7.99 -0.51 -9.26
N ASN A 64 -7.93 -1.62 -8.54
CA ASN A 64 -6.73 -1.97 -7.77
C ASN A 64 -5.72 -2.61 -8.72
N LEU A 65 -4.66 -1.88 -9.05
CA LEU A 65 -3.64 -2.33 -9.99
C LEU A 65 -2.77 -3.44 -9.43
N THR A 66 -2.71 -3.57 -8.11
CA THR A 66 -1.87 -4.56 -7.43
C THR A 66 -2.69 -5.69 -6.81
N ARG A 67 -3.91 -5.89 -7.26
CA ARG A 67 -4.84 -6.86 -6.66
C ARG A 67 -4.31 -8.29 -6.65
N ASP A 68 -3.41 -8.62 -7.56
CA ASP A 68 -2.86 -9.98 -7.65
C ASP A 68 -1.69 -10.22 -6.69
N ILE A 69 -1.25 -9.18 -6.01
CA ILE A 69 -0.18 -9.29 -5.02
C ILE A 69 -0.82 -9.64 -3.68
N PRO A 70 -0.39 -10.73 -3.02
CA PRO A 70 -1.01 -11.12 -1.75
C PRO A 70 -0.74 -10.09 -0.65
N ILE A 71 -1.78 -9.82 0.14
CA ILE A 71 -1.67 -8.94 1.32
C ILE A 71 -2.17 -9.61 2.59
N GLU A 72 -2.90 -10.72 2.48
CA GLU A 72 -3.36 -11.45 3.66
C GLU A 72 -2.19 -12.22 4.27
N ALA A 73 -2.12 -12.22 5.58
CA ALA A 73 -1.00 -12.85 6.29
C ALA A 73 -0.82 -14.32 5.90
N ALA A 74 -1.91 -15.07 5.83
CA ALA A 74 -1.85 -16.49 5.48
C ALA A 74 -1.30 -16.72 4.08
N ASP A 75 -1.69 -15.87 3.14
CA ASP A 75 -1.23 -15.99 1.75
C ASP A 75 0.25 -15.67 1.63
N ILE A 76 0.69 -14.65 2.33
CA ILE A 76 2.11 -14.25 2.34
C ILE A 76 2.96 -15.34 2.98
N GLU A 77 2.52 -15.88 4.08
CA GLU A 77 3.23 -16.95 4.79
C GLU A 77 3.36 -18.19 3.91
N ALA A 78 2.29 -18.56 3.22
CA ALA A 78 2.33 -19.70 2.32
C ALA A 78 3.32 -19.49 1.18
N LEU A 79 3.32 -18.32 0.58
CA LEU A 79 4.21 -18.00 -0.53
C LEU A 79 5.67 -17.99 -0.07
N MET A 80 5.95 -17.35 1.05
CA MET A 80 7.31 -17.25 1.59
C MET A 80 7.83 -18.60 2.06
N GLY A 81 6.97 -19.44 2.63
CA GLY A 81 7.33 -20.77 3.05
C GLY A 81 7.75 -21.64 1.87
N LYS A 82 7.03 -21.58 0.76
CA LYS A 82 7.39 -22.28 -0.46
C LYS A 82 8.76 -21.85 -0.98
N ARG A 83 9.00 -20.55 -1.02
CA ARG A 83 10.27 -20.01 -1.49
C ARG A 83 11.41 -20.42 -0.57
N GLY A 84 11.17 -20.39 0.72
CA GLY A 84 12.15 -20.81 1.70
C GLY A 84 12.57 -22.26 1.51
N LYS A 85 11.63 -23.14 1.27
CA LYS A 85 11.92 -24.54 0.97
C LYS A 85 12.74 -24.70 -0.29
N LYS A 86 12.42 -23.97 -1.33
CA LYS A 86 13.20 -24.00 -2.57
C LYS A 86 14.61 -23.51 -2.36
N ALA A 87 14.77 -22.43 -1.60
CA ALA A 87 16.07 -21.84 -1.36
C ALA A 87 17.03 -22.77 -0.61
N ARG A 88 16.50 -23.72 0.15
CA ARG A 88 17.32 -24.66 0.92
C ARG A 88 17.86 -25.82 0.10
N ARG A 89 17.41 -25.94 -1.12
CA ARG A 89 17.89 -27.02 -2.00
C ARG A 89 19.06 -26.57 -2.85
#